data_a57260f4b60ddd0f72fbc04f8a581e77
#
_entry.id   a57260f4b60ddd0f72fbc04f8a581e77
#
_cell.length_a   1.000
_cell.length_b   1.000
_cell.length_c   1.000
_cell.angle_alpha   90.00
_cell.angle_beta   90.00
_cell.angle_gamma   90.00
#
_symmetry.space_group_name_H-M   'P 1'
#
loop_
_entity.id
_entity.type
_entity.pdbx_description
1 polymer ?
#
loop_
_entity_poly.entity_id
_entity_poly.type
_entity_poly.pdbx_seq_one_letter_code
_entity_poly.pdbx_strand_id
1 'polypeptide(L)'
;MLLGYSHLDYFGGMTEEITIGSSATASLYGGRIDAITSMQYVGWLGGRFWGDPHVSIYCKPGWSWILNGQNKVGITGLWQDNTPFSIELINDPDYPPTWMNINVVEIPEPTGFGLLALGALAVCRKSQSKT
;
A
#
# COMPACT_ATOMS: atom_id res chain seq x y z
N MET A 1 15.18 -0.41 -7.04
CA MET A 1 14.29 -1.33 -7.75
C MET A 1 14.31 -2.69 -7.09
N LEU A 2 13.14 -3.29 -6.91
CA LEU A 2 13.00 -4.58 -6.25
C LEU A 2 12.65 -5.64 -7.27
N LEU A 3 13.37 -6.74 -7.30
CA LEU A 3 13.18 -7.83 -8.23
C LEU A 3 13.24 -9.18 -7.52
N GLY A 4 12.84 -10.24 -8.24
CA GLY A 4 12.85 -11.59 -7.72
C GLY A 4 11.81 -11.77 -6.63
N TYR A 5 12.21 -12.38 -5.52
CA TYR A 5 11.32 -12.57 -4.38
C TYR A 5 11.66 -11.64 -3.22
N SER A 6 12.29 -10.52 -3.52
CA SER A 6 12.66 -9.56 -2.48
C SER A 6 11.43 -8.89 -1.87
N HIS A 7 11.57 -8.44 -0.64
CA HIS A 7 10.51 -7.75 0.07
C HIS A 7 11.05 -6.50 0.76
N LEU A 8 10.30 -5.42 0.67
CA LEU A 8 10.61 -4.16 1.31
C LEU A 8 9.51 -3.80 2.30
N ASP A 9 9.91 -3.48 3.53
CA ASP A 9 9.01 -2.82 4.48
C ASP A 9 9.45 -1.36 4.62
N TYR A 10 8.57 -0.43 4.32
CA TYR A 10 8.89 0.99 4.31
C TYR A 10 8.06 1.72 5.36
N PHE A 11 8.72 2.22 6.39
CA PHE A 11 8.03 2.82 7.53
C PHE A 11 8.13 4.34 7.56
N GLY A 12 9.06 4.94 6.86
CA GLY A 12 9.22 6.38 6.90
C GLY A 12 10.39 6.86 6.05
N GLY A 13 10.66 8.16 6.09
CA GLY A 13 11.68 8.77 5.28
C GLY A 13 11.12 9.27 3.96
N MET A 14 11.99 9.53 3.01
CA MET A 14 11.60 10.04 1.70
C MET A 14 12.22 9.21 0.60
N THR A 15 11.43 8.91 -0.42
CA THR A 15 11.92 8.28 -1.64
C THR A 15 11.18 8.86 -2.83
N GLU A 16 11.87 9.00 -3.95
CA GLU A 16 11.24 9.52 -5.15
C GLU A 16 10.40 8.47 -5.83
N GLU A 17 10.89 7.24 -5.89
CA GLU A 17 10.16 6.19 -6.59
C GLU A 17 10.48 4.82 -6.01
N ILE A 18 9.44 4.00 -5.93
CA ILE A 18 9.58 2.57 -5.65
C ILE A 18 9.20 1.84 -6.92
N THR A 19 10.14 1.08 -7.46
CA THR A 19 9.89 0.26 -8.65
C THR A 19 9.97 -1.19 -8.24
N ILE A 20 8.94 -1.96 -8.56
CA ILE A 20 8.92 -3.39 -8.27
C ILE A 20 8.69 -4.18 -9.54
N GLY A 21 9.24 -5.38 -9.58
CA GLY A 21 9.06 -6.28 -10.70
C GLY A 21 9.19 -7.73 -10.25
N SER A 22 9.05 -8.65 -11.20
CA SER A 22 9.07 -10.09 -10.91
C SER A 22 8.05 -10.44 -9.82
N SER A 23 8.47 -11.09 -8.75
CA SER A 23 7.58 -11.41 -7.62
C SER A 23 7.96 -10.63 -6.37
N ALA A 24 8.56 -9.47 -6.53
CA ALA A 24 8.91 -8.62 -5.40
C ALA A 24 7.65 -8.04 -4.76
N THR A 25 7.73 -7.81 -3.45
CA THR A 25 6.62 -7.22 -2.70
C THR A 25 7.13 -6.05 -1.87
N ALA A 26 6.23 -5.14 -1.56
CA ALA A 26 6.53 -4.02 -0.69
C ALA A 26 5.34 -3.76 0.21
N SER A 27 5.63 -3.41 1.46
CA SER A 27 4.61 -3.01 2.42
C SER A 27 4.93 -1.60 2.89
N LEU A 28 4.01 -0.69 2.69
CA LEU A 28 4.22 0.74 2.94
C LEU A 28 3.36 1.16 4.13
N TYR A 29 4.01 1.72 5.13
CA TYR A 29 3.36 2.09 6.39
C TYR A 29 3.46 3.57 6.71
N GLY A 30 4.29 4.30 6.00
CA GLY A 30 4.48 5.73 6.27
C GLY A 30 5.53 6.34 5.36
N GLY A 31 5.84 7.62 5.61
CA GLY A 31 6.87 8.32 4.89
C GLY A 31 6.36 9.04 3.64
N ARG A 32 7.28 9.66 2.93
CA ARG A 32 6.98 10.34 1.68
C ARG A 32 7.47 9.50 0.51
N ILE A 33 6.53 9.10 -0.33
CA ILE A 33 6.81 8.32 -1.53
C ILE A 33 6.17 9.10 -2.67
N ASP A 34 6.96 9.53 -3.63
CA ASP A 34 6.42 10.35 -4.71
C ASP A 34 5.74 9.50 -5.78
N ALA A 35 6.28 8.33 -6.10
CA ALA A 35 5.74 7.51 -7.18
C ALA A 35 5.99 6.01 -6.96
N ILE A 36 5.14 5.21 -7.55
CA ILE A 36 5.29 3.75 -7.59
C ILE A 36 5.15 3.29 -9.04
N THR A 37 6.03 2.40 -9.47
CA THR A 37 5.98 1.75 -10.78
C THR A 37 6.01 0.24 -10.59
N SER A 38 5.08 -0.46 -11.21
CA SER A 38 5.06 -1.92 -11.23
C SER A 38 5.36 -2.41 -12.64
N MET A 39 6.33 -3.31 -12.75
CA MET A 39 6.77 -3.86 -14.02
C MET A 39 6.52 -5.37 -14.01
N GLN A 40 5.26 -5.73 -14.19
CA GLN A 40 4.88 -7.14 -14.26
C GLN A 40 5.06 -7.63 -15.70
N TYR A 41 6.03 -8.51 -15.90
CA TYR A 41 6.34 -8.99 -17.23
C TYR A 41 5.24 -9.88 -17.80
N VAL A 42 5.06 -9.75 -19.11
CA VAL A 42 4.28 -10.71 -19.87
C VAL A 42 5.29 -11.66 -20.50
N GLY A 43 5.23 -12.92 -20.13
CA GLY A 43 6.17 -13.89 -20.65
C GLY A 43 5.88 -14.30 -22.08
N TRP A 44 6.93 -14.76 -22.80
CA TRP A 44 6.80 -15.23 -24.15
C TRP A 44 5.97 -16.49 -24.27
N LEU A 45 5.98 -17.30 -23.21
CA LEU A 45 5.35 -18.60 -23.26
C LEU A 45 3.86 -18.48 -22.97
N GLY A 46 3.09 -18.27 -24.03
CA GLY A 46 1.64 -18.28 -23.92
C GLY A 46 1.00 -17.02 -23.36
N GLY A 47 1.68 -15.89 -23.39
CA GLY A 47 1.08 -14.67 -22.91
C GLY A 47 0.85 -14.61 -21.40
N ARG A 48 1.59 -15.40 -20.65
CA ARG A 48 1.44 -15.40 -19.18
C ARG A 48 2.22 -14.27 -18.57
N PHE A 49 1.68 -13.70 -17.51
CA PHE A 49 2.43 -12.76 -16.70
C PHE A 49 3.48 -13.52 -15.90
N TRP A 50 4.67 -12.95 -15.85
CA TRP A 50 5.74 -13.51 -15.07
C TRP A 50 5.86 -12.74 -13.77
N GLY A 51 5.85 -13.52 -12.70
CA GLY A 51 5.92 -12.93 -11.40
C GLY A 51 4.59 -12.32 -10.97
N ASP A 52 4.57 -11.81 -9.77
CA ASP A 52 3.36 -11.35 -9.13
C ASP A 52 3.76 -10.23 -8.15
N PRO A 53 4.20 -9.08 -8.72
CA PRO A 53 4.62 -7.97 -7.86
C PRO A 53 3.43 -7.36 -7.16
N HIS A 54 3.58 -7.08 -5.88
CA HIS A 54 2.53 -6.47 -5.09
C HIS A 54 3.08 -5.37 -4.20
N VAL A 55 2.32 -4.29 -4.10
CA VAL A 55 2.56 -3.24 -3.11
C VAL A 55 1.34 -3.15 -2.22
N SER A 56 1.52 -3.36 -0.93
CA SER A 56 0.45 -3.19 0.05
C SER A 56 0.63 -1.86 0.76
N ILE A 57 -0.42 -1.04 0.76
CA ILE A 57 -0.42 0.27 1.41
C ILE A 57 -1.32 0.17 2.63
N TYR A 58 -0.73 0.33 3.81
CA TYR A 58 -1.45 0.24 5.08
C TYR A 58 -1.78 1.64 5.55
N CYS A 59 -3.03 2.01 5.50
CA CYS A 59 -3.44 3.37 5.79
C CYS A 59 -4.79 3.41 6.51
N LYS A 60 -5.19 4.62 6.91
CA LYS A 60 -6.48 4.83 7.53
C LYS A 60 -7.60 4.75 6.49
N PRO A 61 -8.83 4.45 6.93
CA PRO A 61 -9.99 4.59 6.05
C PRO A 61 -10.11 6.01 5.55
N GLY A 62 -10.71 6.16 4.37
CA GLY A 62 -10.90 7.47 3.76
C GLY A 62 -9.94 7.76 2.62
N TRP A 63 -9.07 6.82 2.29
CA TRP A 63 -8.20 6.92 1.13
C TRP A 63 -9.02 6.90 -0.16
N SER A 64 -8.44 7.41 -1.25
CA SER A 64 -9.11 7.37 -2.55
C SER A 64 -8.10 7.29 -3.67
N TRP A 65 -8.57 6.78 -4.81
CA TRP A 65 -7.78 6.80 -6.03
C TRP A 65 -7.81 8.19 -6.65
N ILE A 66 -6.71 8.58 -7.27
CA ILE A 66 -6.67 9.77 -8.13
C ILE A 66 -6.89 9.27 -9.54
N LEU A 67 -7.90 9.83 -10.20
CA LEU A 67 -8.33 9.35 -11.50
C LEU A 67 -7.98 10.33 -12.62
N ASN A 68 -7.63 9.78 -13.78
CA ASN A 68 -7.54 10.54 -15.01
C ASN A 68 -8.42 9.78 -16.02
N GLY A 69 -9.67 10.25 -16.18
CA GLY A 69 -10.66 9.48 -16.91
C GLY A 69 -10.97 8.21 -16.16
N GLN A 70 -10.78 7.07 -16.79
CA GLN A 70 -10.98 5.78 -16.15
C GLN A 70 -9.69 5.17 -15.60
N ASN A 71 -8.57 5.87 -15.77
CA ASN A 71 -7.28 5.37 -15.30
C ASN A 71 -7.02 5.81 -13.88
N LYS A 72 -6.50 4.88 -13.07
CA LYS A 72 -6.07 5.17 -11.71
C LYS A 72 -4.60 5.57 -11.78
N VAL A 73 -4.34 6.85 -11.60
CA VAL A 73 -3.00 7.41 -11.78
C VAL A 73 -2.35 7.81 -10.46
N GLY A 74 -3.03 7.61 -9.36
CA GLY A 74 -2.47 7.91 -8.05
C GLY A 74 -3.38 7.45 -6.94
N ILE A 75 -2.86 7.56 -5.72
CA ILE A 75 -3.62 7.22 -4.52
C ILE A 75 -3.27 8.24 -3.44
N THR A 76 -4.26 8.65 -2.68
CA THR A 76 -4.09 9.62 -1.62
C THR A 76 -4.84 9.19 -0.37
N GLY A 77 -4.33 9.58 0.78
CA GLY A 77 -4.95 9.22 2.06
C GLY A 77 -4.12 9.69 3.23
N LEU A 78 -4.33 9.03 4.35
CA LEU A 78 -3.59 9.31 5.59
C LEU A 78 -2.92 8.04 6.08
N TRP A 79 -1.65 8.17 6.47
CA TRP A 79 -0.97 7.12 7.19
C TRP A 79 -1.54 6.99 8.61
N GLN A 80 -1.12 5.96 9.32
CA GLN A 80 -1.60 5.73 10.70
C GLN A 80 -1.28 6.88 11.65
N ASP A 81 -0.20 7.62 11.39
CA ASP A 81 0.19 8.74 12.23
C ASP A 81 -0.49 10.06 11.82
N ASN A 82 -1.50 10.00 10.96
CA ASN A 82 -2.26 11.14 10.45
C ASN A 82 -1.51 12.03 9.45
N THR A 83 -0.32 11.65 9.03
CA THR A 83 0.34 12.41 7.97
C THR A 83 -0.28 12.04 6.62
N PRO A 84 -0.53 13.03 5.75
CA PRO A 84 -1.13 12.74 4.46
C PRO A 84 -0.11 12.15 3.49
N PHE A 85 -0.60 11.36 2.56
CA PHE A 85 0.23 10.88 1.47
C PHE A 85 -0.49 11.08 0.14
N SER A 86 0.29 11.24 -0.91
CA SER A 86 -0.21 11.29 -2.28
C SER A 86 0.87 10.68 -3.15
N ILE A 87 0.57 9.56 -3.75
CA ILE A 87 1.54 8.76 -4.49
C ILE A 87 1.09 8.65 -5.93
N GLU A 88 1.98 9.02 -6.85
CA GLU A 88 1.70 8.86 -8.27
C GLU A 88 1.92 7.40 -8.67
N LEU A 89 1.03 6.86 -9.48
CA LEU A 89 1.18 5.52 -10.02
C LEU A 89 1.56 5.63 -11.48
N ILE A 90 2.81 5.25 -11.78
CA ILE A 90 3.34 5.38 -13.13
C ILE A 90 2.97 4.14 -13.91
N ASN A 91 2.26 4.33 -15.01
CA ASN A 91 1.82 3.26 -15.87
C ASN A 91 2.68 3.24 -17.14
N ASP A 92 3.43 2.16 -17.31
CA ASP A 92 4.24 1.95 -18.50
C ASP A 92 3.38 1.21 -19.53
N PRO A 93 3.29 1.68 -20.78
CA PRO A 93 2.44 1.04 -21.77
C PRO A 93 2.86 -0.40 -22.11
N ASP A 94 4.09 -0.78 -21.79
CA ASP A 94 4.57 -2.13 -22.05
C ASP A 94 4.19 -3.13 -20.97
N TYR A 95 3.55 -2.67 -19.87
CA TYR A 95 3.18 -3.50 -18.74
C TYR A 95 1.75 -3.24 -18.33
N PRO A 96 1.13 -4.17 -17.59
CA PRO A 96 -0.19 -3.90 -17.01
C PRO A 96 -0.12 -2.66 -16.11
N PRO A 97 -1.24 -1.94 -15.96
CA PRO A 97 -1.25 -0.73 -15.14
C PRO A 97 -0.80 -1.00 -13.71
N THR A 98 0.00 -0.09 -13.18
CA THR A 98 0.57 -0.24 -11.83
C THR A 98 -0.50 -0.43 -10.76
N TRP A 99 -1.65 0.25 -10.89
CA TRP A 99 -2.69 0.16 -9.87
C TRP A 99 -3.21 -1.27 -9.67
N MET A 100 -3.10 -2.13 -10.66
CA MET A 100 -3.56 -3.51 -10.55
C MET A 100 -2.73 -4.32 -9.54
N ASN A 101 -1.53 -3.84 -9.23
CA ASN A 101 -0.65 -4.50 -8.27
C ASN A 101 -0.62 -3.77 -6.93
N ILE A 102 -1.50 -2.81 -6.72
CA ILE A 102 -1.62 -2.08 -5.46
C ILE A 102 -2.76 -2.69 -4.65
N ASN A 103 -2.45 -3.08 -3.43
CA ASN A 103 -3.43 -3.57 -2.48
C ASN A 103 -3.51 -2.59 -1.31
N VAL A 104 -4.69 -2.04 -1.06
CA VAL A 104 -4.87 -1.09 0.04
C VAL A 104 -5.47 -1.84 1.21
N VAL A 105 -4.78 -1.78 2.34
CA VAL A 105 -5.22 -2.41 3.58
C VAL A 105 -5.61 -1.30 4.54
N GLU A 106 -6.90 -1.19 4.82
CA GLU A 106 -7.39 -0.19 5.76
C GLU A 106 -7.20 -0.69 7.18
N ILE A 107 -6.57 0.14 7.99
CA ILE A 107 -6.39 -0.15 9.41
C ILE A 107 -7.34 0.77 10.16
N PRO A 108 -8.38 0.22 10.81
CA PRO A 108 -9.34 1.06 11.51
C PRO A 108 -8.67 1.79 12.67
N GLU A 109 -9.16 2.99 12.95
CA GLU A 109 -8.68 3.71 14.11
C GLU A 109 -9.09 2.96 15.36
N PRO A 110 -8.22 2.93 16.37
CA PRO A 110 -8.63 2.40 17.65
C PRO A 110 -9.72 3.31 18.17
N THR A 111 -10.85 2.72 18.52
CA THR A 111 -11.89 3.48 19.13
C THR A 111 -11.48 3.71 20.56
N GLY A 112 -12.04 4.70 21.09
CA GLY A 112 -11.69 5.13 22.33
C GLY A 112 -11.76 4.15 23.33
N PHE A 113 -12.18 3.05 23.18
CA PHE A 113 -12.00 2.10 24.05
C PHE A 113 -11.43 1.12 23.35
N GLY A 114 -11.24 1.30 22.33
CA GLY A 114 -10.59 0.43 21.77
C GLY A 114 -9.31 0.48 22.03
N LEU A 115 -9.08 1.33 22.36
CA LEU A 115 -8.05 1.13 22.91
C LEU A 115 -8.37 0.32 23.79
N LEU A 116 -9.36 0.10 23.84
CA LEU A 116 -9.75 -0.71 24.53
C LEU A 116 -9.90 -1.85 23.97
N ALA A 117 -10.14 -2.08 23.07
CA ALA A 117 -10.29 -3.34 22.70
C ALA A 117 -9.07 -3.88 22.36
N LEU A 118 -8.36 -3.27 22.46
CA LEU A 118 -7.21 -3.81 22.40
C LEU A 118 -6.84 -3.94 23.56
N GLY A 119 -7.41 -3.35 23.99
CA GLY A 119 -7.23 -3.43 25.08
C GLY A 119 -8.08 -3.86 25.37
N ALA A 120 -8.55 -3.75 25.00
CA ALA A 120 -9.00 -3.88 25.56
C ALA A 120 -9.06 -4.69 25.33
N LEU A 121 -9.09 -4.77 24.93
CA LEU A 121 -9.03 -5.13 25.10
C LEU A 121 -8.68 -5.32 25.63
N ALA A 122 -8.50 -4.99 25.93
CA ALA A 122 -8.21 -4.77 26.67
C ALA A 122 -8.71 -4.60 27.17
N VAL A 123 -8.93 -4.25 26.91
CA VAL A 123 -9.34 -3.74 27.76
C VAL A 123 -9.96 -4.05 27.76
N CYS A 124 -10.03 -3.97 27.41
CA CYS A 124 -10.50 -3.77 28.00
C CYS A 124 -10.54 -4.13 28.17
N ARG A 125 -10.63 -4.30 28.19
CA ARG A 125 -10.73 -4.09 28.97
C ARG A 125 -10.84 -3.96 29.43
N LYS A 126 -10.99 -3.95 29.65
CA LYS A 126 -11.24 -3.40 30.47
C LYS A 126 -11.74 -3.48 30.52
N SER A 127 -11.76 -3.42 30.09
CA SER A 127 -12.21 -3.15 30.64
C SER A 127 -12.50 -3.36 30.54
N GLN A 128 -12.61 -3.34 30.28
CA GLN A 128 -12.82 -3.15 30.79
C GLN A 128 -12.98 -3.19 31.06
N SER A 129 -13.13 -3.26 30.83
CA SER A 129 -13.21 -2.92 31.54
C SER A 129 -13.40 -2.66 31.77
N LYS A 130 -13.65 -2.58 32.01
CA LYS A 130 -13.80 -2.00 32.49
C LYS A 130 -14.01 -1.92 32.57
N THR A 131 -14.01 -1.96 32.25
CA THR A 131 -13.99 -1.55 32.55
C THR A 131 -14.21 -1.51 32.64
#